data_ca487943b13fc3732c24f6b1cd4baae6
#
_entry.id   ca487943b13fc3732c24f6b1cd4baae6
#
_cell.length_a   1.000
_cell.length_b   1.000
_cell.length_c   1.000
_cell.angle_alpha   90.00
_cell.angle_beta   90.00
_cell.angle_gamma   90.00
#
_symmetry.space_group_name_H-M   'P 1'
#
loop_
_entity.id
_entity.type
_entity.pdbx_description
1 polymer ?
#
loop_
_entity_poly.entity_id
_entity_poly.type
_entity_poly.pdbx_seq_one_letter_code
_entity_poly.pdbx_strand_id
1 'polypeptide(L)'
;RKASIPEGVWTKCDSCGQVLYRAELERNLEVCPKCDHHMRMSARNRLHSLLDEGSLVELGSELEPKDVLKFRDSKKYKDRLASAQKETGEKDALIVMKGTLHEMPVVAAAFEFSFMGGSMGSVVGARFVRAVEQALEDNCPLICFSASGGARMQEALMSLMQMAKTSAALAKMQERGLPYISVLTDPTMGGVSASFAMWAI
;
A
#
# COMPACT_ATOMS: atom_id res chain seq x y z
N ARG A 1 -38.98 9.58 -16.70
CA ARG A 1 -37.55 9.80 -16.41
C ARG A 1 -36.93 8.43 -16.19
N LYS A 2 -36.09 7.93 -17.11
CA LYS A 2 -35.27 6.76 -16.82
C LYS A 2 -34.29 7.16 -15.71
N ALA A 3 -34.40 6.53 -14.54
CA ALA A 3 -33.41 6.68 -13.48
C ALA A 3 -32.09 6.14 -14.05
N SER A 4 -31.07 6.99 -14.25
CA SER A 4 -29.75 6.54 -14.59
C SER A 4 -29.16 5.89 -13.32
N ILE A 5 -28.76 4.64 -13.42
CA ILE A 5 -28.03 3.97 -12.34
C ILE A 5 -26.69 4.70 -12.21
N PRO A 6 -26.31 5.18 -11.00
CA PRO A 6 -25.02 5.83 -10.80
C PRO A 6 -23.89 4.92 -11.23
N GLU A 7 -22.89 5.46 -11.93
CA GLU A 7 -21.67 4.72 -12.26
C GLU A 7 -20.96 4.26 -10.97
N GLY A 8 -20.41 3.04 -10.96
CA GLY A 8 -19.67 2.48 -9.82
C GLY A 8 -20.50 1.69 -8.81
N VAL A 9 -21.84 1.62 -8.96
CA VAL A 9 -22.70 0.84 -8.05
C VAL A 9 -22.55 -0.67 -8.26
N TRP A 10 -22.21 -1.09 -9.48
CA TRP A 10 -22.05 -2.48 -9.86
C TRP A 10 -20.64 -2.77 -10.38
N THR A 11 -20.12 -3.92 -10.04
CA THR A 11 -18.87 -4.45 -10.55
C THR A 11 -19.05 -5.87 -11.06
N LYS A 12 -18.15 -6.34 -11.91
CA LYS A 12 -18.17 -7.69 -12.45
C LYS A 12 -17.02 -8.48 -11.86
N CYS A 13 -17.28 -9.69 -11.39
CA CYS A 13 -16.23 -10.59 -10.95
C CYS A 13 -15.38 -11.04 -12.13
N ASP A 14 -14.06 -10.89 -12.03
CA ASP A 14 -13.12 -11.26 -13.11
C ASP A 14 -13.05 -12.78 -13.34
N SER A 15 -13.37 -13.58 -12.34
CA SER A 15 -13.35 -15.03 -12.41
C SER A 15 -14.64 -15.64 -12.96
N CYS A 16 -15.79 -15.38 -12.30
CA CYS A 16 -17.06 -16.02 -12.69
C CYS A 16 -17.95 -15.15 -13.57
N GLY A 17 -17.59 -13.89 -13.81
CA GLY A 17 -18.35 -12.95 -14.65
C GLY A 17 -19.66 -12.46 -14.03
N GLN A 18 -19.97 -12.82 -12.78
CA GLN A 18 -21.17 -12.40 -12.08
C GLN A 18 -21.14 -10.88 -11.80
N VAL A 19 -22.27 -10.22 -12.01
CA VAL A 19 -22.46 -8.82 -11.63
C VAL A 19 -22.75 -8.76 -10.13
N LEU A 20 -21.99 -7.95 -9.40
CA LEU A 20 -22.03 -7.83 -7.93
C LEU A 20 -22.34 -6.39 -7.55
N TYR A 21 -23.08 -6.22 -6.45
CA TYR A 21 -23.30 -4.91 -5.85
C TYR A 21 -22.05 -4.48 -5.10
N ARG A 22 -21.52 -3.29 -5.40
CA ARG A 22 -20.24 -2.82 -4.87
C ARG A 22 -20.19 -2.81 -3.34
N ALA A 23 -21.24 -2.29 -2.69
CA ALA A 23 -21.31 -2.24 -1.23
C ALA A 23 -21.37 -3.62 -0.55
N GLU A 24 -21.92 -4.64 -1.24
CA GLU A 24 -21.90 -6.03 -0.73
C GLU A 24 -20.50 -6.63 -0.85
N LEU A 25 -19.82 -6.38 -1.97
CA LEU A 25 -18.45 -6.82 -2.18
C LEU A 25 -17.48 -6.21 -1.16
N GLU A 26 -17.60 -4.91 -0.87
CA GLU A 26 -16.81 -4.22 0.15
C GLU A 26 -17.05 -4.80 1.56
N ARG A 27 -18.29 -5.10 1.93
CA ARG A 27 -18.60 -5.77 3.19
C ARG A 27 -18.00 -7.18 3.27
N ASN A 28 -17.87 -7.85 2.13
CA ASN A 28 -17.27 -9.17 2.02
C ASN A 28 -15.76 -9.11 1.73
N LEU A 29 -15.11 -8.01 2.09
CA LEU A 29 -13.66 -7.79 1.96
C LEU A 29 -13.11 -8.06 0.56
N GLU A 30 -13.84 -7.64 -0.48
CA GLU A 30 -13.51 -7.84 -1.90
C GLU A 30 -13.48 -9.33 -2.33
N VAL A 31 -14.14 -10.21 -1.59
CA VAL A 31 -14.29 -11.64 -1.97
C VAL A 31 -15.64 -11.82 -2.67
N CYS A 32 -15.61 -12.44 -3.85
CA CYS A 32 -16.83 -12.72 -4.60
C CYS A 32 -17.73 -13.72 -3.86
N PRO A 33 -18.98 -13.39 -3.51
CA PRO A 33 -19.88 -14.29 -2.75
C PRO A 33 -20.40 -15.47 -3.60
N LYS A 34 -20.05 -15.55 -4.91
CA LYS A 34 -20.49 -16.60 -5.82
C LYS A 34 -19.45 -17.64 -6.15
N CYS A 35 -18.16 -17.28 -6.12
CA CYS A 35 -17.07 -18.17 -6.50
C CYS A 35 -15.84 -18.06 -5.61
N ASP A 36 -15.91 -17.30 -4.51
CA ASP A 36 -14.85 -17.08 -3.54
C ASP A 36 -13.56 -16.49 -4.16
N HIS A 37 -13.67 -15.91 -5.37
CA HIS A 37 -12.56 -15.21 -5.98
C HIS A 37 -12.22 -13.97 -5.20
N HIS A 38 -10.97 -13.83 -4.76
CA HIS A 38 -10.44 -12.65 -4.09
C HIS A 38 -10.10 -11.58 -5.12
N MET A 39 -10.87 -10.51 -5.14
CA MET A 39 -10.62 -9.35 -5.98
C MET A 39 -9.59 -8.42 -5.32
N ARG A 40 -9.09 -7.46 -6.07
CA ARG A 40 -8.09 -6.50 -5.54
C ARG A 40 -8.71 -5.55 -4.53
N MET A 41 -8.09 -5.46 -3.36
CA MET A 41 -8.47 -4.52 -2.30
C MET A 41 -7.52 -3.33 -2.29
N SER A 42 -8.05 -2.10 -2.14
CA SER A 42 -7.23 -0.90 -1.99
C SER A 42 -6.45 -0.91 -0.67
N ALA A 43 -5.32 -0.21 -0.64
CA ALA A 43 -4.51 -0.08 0.57
C ALA A 43 -5.30 0.50 1.74
N ARG A 44 -6.08 1.53 1.48
CA ARG A 44 -6.88 2.23 2.49
C ARG A 44 -7.96 1.31 3.07
N ASN A 45 -8.71 0.60 2.22
CA ASN A 45 -9.72 -0.36 2.68
C ASN A 45 -9.09 -1.49 3.52
N ARG A 46 -7.90 -1.97 3.14
CA ARG A 46 -7.17 -2.99 3.91
C ARG A 46 -6.80 -2.50 5.30
N LEU A 47 -6.28 -1.28 5.42
CA LEU A 47 -5.93 -0.71 6.72
C LEU A 47 -7.16 -0.44 7.58
N HIS A 48 -8.26 0.05 6.99
CA HIS A 48 -9.54 0.24 7.69
C HIS A 48 -10.19 -1.08 8.12
N SER A 49 -9.98 -2.18 7.39
CA SER A 49 -10.49 -3.50 7.77
C SER A 49 -9.66 -4.19 8.85
N LEU A 50 -8.39 -3.77 9.02
CA LEU A 50 -7.47 -4.34 10.01
C LEU A 50 -7.56 -3.63 11.36
N LEU A 51 -7.55 -2.29 11.34
CA LEU A 51 -7.42 -1.47 12.54
C LEU A 51 -8.79 -1.15 13.14
N ASP A 52 -8.83 -1.03 14.46
CA ASP A 52 -10.05 -0.69 15.21
C ASP A 52 -10.61 0.67 14.76
N GLU A 53 -11.91 0.74 14.57
CA GLU A 53 -12.60 1.94 14.11
C GLU A 53 -12.33 3.13 15.06
N GLY A 54 -12.02 4.28 14.49
CA GLY A 54 -11.74 5.51 15.23
C GLY A 54 -10.32 5.61 15.81
N SER A 55 -9.49 4.55 15.71
CA SER A 55 -8.10 4.58 16.20
C SER A 55 -7.08 5.06 15.16
N LEU A 56 -7.46 5.14 13.88
CA LEU A 56 -6.55 5.33 12.76
C LEU A 56 -5.99 6.74 12.68
N VAL A 57 -4.66 6.85 12.58
CA VAL A 57 -3.95 8.10 12.29
C VAL A 57 -2.96 7.86 11.16
N GLU A 58 -3.12 8.56 10.05
CA GLU A 58 -2.24 8.43 8.88
C GLU A 58 -0.88 9.09 9.14
N LEU A 59 0.20 8.41 8.75
CA LEU A 59 1.58 8.85 8.91
C LEU A 59 2.21 9.14 7.54
N GLY A 60 2.96 10.26 7.44
CA GLY A 60 3.69 10.62 6.23
C GLY A 60 2.79 11.04 5.05
N SER A 61 1.55 11.46 5.31
CA SER A 61 0.61 11.97 4.29
C SER A 61 1.10 13.26 3.61
N GLU A 62 2.01 13.99 4.23
CA GLU A 62 2.66 15.19 3.70
C GLU A 62 3.71 14.88 2.63
N LEU A 63 4.22 13.62 2.58
CA LEU A 63 5.26 13.22 1.65
C LEU A 63 4.69 13.01 0.24
N GLU A 64 5.28 13.71 -0.73
CA GLU A 64 4.88 13.65 -2.14
C GLU A 64 6.07 13.35 -3.05
N PRO A 65 5.87 12.53 -4.12
CA PRO A 65 6.94 12.22 -5.06
C PRO A 65 7.31 13.45 -5.90
N LYS A 66 8.61 13.57 -6.17
CA LYS A 66 9.16 14.65 -7.02
C LYS A 66 9.91 14.05 -8.21
N ASP A 67 9.64 14.57 -9.41
CA ASP A 67 10.40 14.20 -10.62
C ASP A 67 11.73 14.97 -10.69
N VAL A 68 12.68 14.53 -9.86
CA VAL A 68 14.02 15.17 -9.76
C VAL A 68 14.84 14.95 -11.03
N LEU A 69 14.68 13.78 -11.66
CA LEU A 69 15.44 13.38 -12.84
C LEU A 69 14.84 13.88 -14.14
N LYS A 70 13.65 14.48 -14.11
CA LYS A 70 12.86 14.86 -15.30
C LYS A 70 12.73 13.68 -16.27
N PHE A 71 12.47 12.48 -15.71
CA PHE A 71 12.41 11.24 -16.46
C PHE A 71 11.31 11.28 -17.52
N ARG A 72 11.63 10.79 -18.69
CA ARG A 72 10.70 10.66 -19.82
C ARG A 72 10.99 9.38 -20.61
N ASP A 73 9.98 8.55 -20.76
CA ASP A 73 9.89 7.49 -21.76
C ASP A 73 8.85 7.88 -22.83
N SER A 74 7.81 7.09 -23.03
CA SER A 74 6.64 7.46 -23.87
C SER A 74 5.84 8.63 -23.26
N LYS A 75 5.88 8.80 -21.92
CA LYS A 75 5.25 9.89 -21.15
C LYS A 75 6.24 10.44 -20.13
N LYS A 76 6.07 11.70 -19.72
CA LYS A 76 6.86 12.26 -18.61
C LYS A 76 6.44 11.60 -17.30
N TYR A 77 7.40 11.38 -16.38
CA TYR A 77 7.11 10.83 -15.06
C TYR A 77 6.11 11.69 -14.29
N LYS A 78 6.26 13.02 -14.35
CA LYS A 78 5.32 13.97 -13.76
C LYS A 78 3.85 13.72 -14.22
N ASP A 79 3.65 13.42 -15.49
CA ASP A 79 2.30 13.19 -16.04
C ASP A 79 1.74 11.84 -15.58
N ARG A 80 2.62 10.81 -15.41
CA ARG A 80 2.25 9.52 -14.83
C ARG A 80 1.84 9.65 -13.37
N LEU A 81 2.58 10.44 -12.58
CA LEU A 81 2.25 10.73 -11.19
C LEU A 81 0.88 11.40 -11.08
N ALA A 82 0.66 12.47 -11.84
CA ALA A 82 -0.63 13.17 -11.82
C ALA A 82 -1.81 12.26 -12.21
N SER A 83 -1.60 11.37 -13.19
CA SER A 83 -2.61 10.39 -13.61
C SER A 83 -2.93 9.40 -12.48
N ALA A 84 -1.89 8.82 -11.86
CA ALA A 84 -2.04 7.85 -10.78
C ALA A 84 -2.69 8.47 -9.54
N GLN A 85 -2.30 9.70 -9.18
CA GLN A 85 -2.90 10.46 -8.07
C GLN A 85 -4.39 10.73 -8.31
N LYS A 86 -4.75 11.10 -9.55
CA LYS A 86 -6.16 11.35 -9.92
C LYS A 86 -6.99 10.07 -9.90
N GLU A 87 -6.42 8.96 -10.32
CA GLU A 87 -7.10 7.66 -10.42
C GLU A 87 -7.32 7.03 -9.05
N THR A 88 -6.29 7.06 -8.19
CA THR A 88 -6.33 6.37 -6.88
C THR A 88 -6.77 7.27 -5.73
N GLY A 89 -6.67 8.59 -5.88
CA GLY A 89 -6.82 9.54 -4.77
C GLY A 89 -5.65 9.57 -3.79
N GLU A 90 -4.62 8.73 -4.03
CA GLU A 90 -3.45 8.62 -3.15
C GLU A 90 -2.26 9.40 -3.72
N LYS A 91 -1.40 9.89 -2.83
CA LYS A 91 -0.20 10.65 -3.22
C LYS A 91 0.95 9.78 -3.70
N ASP A 92 1.06 8.56 -3.18
CA ASP A 92 2.04 7.54 -3.58
C ASP A 92 1.57 6.13 -3.21
N ALA A 93 2.34 5.12 -3.60
CA ALA A 93 1.99 3.71 -3.56
C ALA A 93 1.97 3.05 -2.17
N LEU A 94 2.40 3.71 -1.10
CA LEU A 94 2.37 3.16 0.26
C LEU A 94 1.55 4.07 1.18
N ILE A 95 0.56 3.50 1.85
CA ILE A 95 -0.21 4.15 2.90
C ILE A 95 0.25 3.58 4.24
N VAL A 96 0.48 4.44 5.22
CA VAL A 96 0.89 4.06 6.58
C VAL A 96 -0.09 4.66 7.58
N MET A 97 -0.55 3.84 8.50
CA MET A 97 -1.42 4.26 9.59
C MET A 97 -0.92 3.66 10.91
N LYS A 98 -1.02 4.42 11.99
CA LYS A 98 -1.00 3.88 13.33
C LYS A 98 -2.42 3.79 13.89
N GLY A 99 -2.64 2.86 14.78
CA GLY A 99 -3.93 2.63 15.44
C GLY A 99 -3.85 1.49 16.41
N THR A 100 -4.99 0.87 16.68
CA THR A 100 -5.05 -0.35 17.49
C THR A 100 -5.61 -1.51 16.68
N LEU A 101 -5.28 -2.72 17.08
CA LEU A 101 -5.85 -3.98 16.62
C LEU A 101 -6.26 -4.78 17.85
N HIS A 102 -7.58 -4.93 18.09
CA HIS A 102 -8.12 -5.46 19.34
C HIS A 102 -7.52 -4.75 20.58
N GLU A 103 -7.54 -3.42 20.55
CA GLU A 103 -7.02 -2.52 21.59
C GLU A 103 -5.48 -2.54 21.77
N MET A 104 -4.76 -3.39 21.03
CA MET A 104 -3.29 -3.42 21.05
C MET A 104 -2.73 -2.39 20.06
N PRO A 105 -1.81 -1.51 20.47
CA PRO A 105 -1.20 -0.54 19.56
C PRO A 105 -0.39 -1.24 18.46
N VAL A 106 -0.53 -0.74 17.23
CA VAL A 106 0.14 -1.28 16.05
C VAL A 106 0.36 -0.19 15.01
N VAL A 107 1.45 -0.28 14.27
CA VAL A 107 1.63 0.46 13.02
C VAL A 107 1.40 -0.49 11.85
N ALA A 108 0.60 -0.05 10.87
CA ALA A 108 0.30 -0.85 9.69
C ALA A 108 0.58 -0.06 8.41
N ALA A 109 1.15 -0.73 7.43
CA ALA A 109 1.43 -0.20 6.10
C ALA A 109 0.79 -1.09 5.04
N ALA A 110 0.23 -0.51 3.98
CA ALA A 110 -0.32 -1.25 2.86
C ALA A 110 0.02 -0.57 1.53
N PHE A 111 0.37 -1.39 0.54
CA PHE A 111 0.63 -0.92 -0.81
C PHE A 111 -0.66 -0.72 -1.59
N GLU A 112 -0.74 0.43 -2.28
CA GLU A 112 -1.76 0.70 -3.30
C GLU A 112 -1.22 0.28 -4.67
N PHE A 113 -1.63 -0.91 -5.10
CA PHE A 113 -1.13 -1.45 -6.37
C PHE A 113 -1.59 -0.65 -7.59
N SER A 114 -2.77 -0.03 -7.51
CA SER A 114 -3.30 0.81 -8.59
C SER A 114 -2.46 2.06 -8.81
N PHE A 115 -1.66 2.48 -7.80
CA PHE A 115 -0.69 3.56 -7.96
C PHE A 115 0.59 3.04 -8.63
N MET A 116 0.69 3.19 -9.92
CA MET A 116 1.88 2.80 -10.72
C MET A 116 2.38 1.37 -10.46
N GLY A 117 1.45 0.40 -10.34
CA GLY A 117 1.79 -0.99 -10.04
C GLY A 117 2.36 -1.21 -8.64
N GLY A 118 2.05 -0.36 -7.68
CA GLY A 118 2.61 -0.44 -6.31
C GLY A 118 4.13 -0.25 -6.27
N SER A 119 4.72 0.41 -7.27
CA SER A 119 6.18 0.49 -7.39
C SER A 119 6.81 1.33 -6.29
N MET A 120 7.93 0.83 -5.75
CA MET A 120 8.70 1.46 -4.69
C MET A 120 9.55 2.62 -5.23
N GLY A 121 9.17 3.84 -4.91
CA GLY A 121 9.96 5.06 -5.08
C GLY A 121 10.45 5.63 -3.75
N SER A 122 11.03 6.83 -3.81
CA SER A 122 11.60 7.53 -2.63
C SER A 122 10.57 7.75 -1.52
N VAL A 123 9.31 8.06 -1.89
CA VAL A 123 8.24 8.31 -0.91
C VAL A 123 7.83 7.01 -0.22
N VAL A 124 7.76 5.88 -0.95
CA VAL A 124 7.50 4.56 -0.35
C VAL A 124 8.53 4.25 0.72
N GLY A 125 9.83 4.40 0.39
CA GLY A 125 10.90 4.19 1.35
C GLY A 125 10.84 5.16 2.54
N ALA A 126 10.50 6.43 2.31
CA ALA A 126 10.38 7.41 3.37
C ALA A 126 9.20 7.11 4.31
N ARG A 127 8.04 6.76 3.76
CA ARG A 127 6.87 6.38 4.55
C ARG A 127 7.10 5.09 5.33
N PHE A 128 7.78 4.10 4.73
CA PHE A 128 8.13 2.87 5.42
C PHE A 128 9.07 3.13 6.61
N VAL A 129 10.08 3.97 6.44
CA VAL A 129 10.97 4.38 7.55
C VAL A 129 10.18 5.10 8.64
N ARG A 130 9.27 6.00 8.27
CA ARG A 130 8.39 6.67 9.22
C ARG A 130 7.52 5.68 10.01
N ALA A 131 7.04 4.62 9.34
CA ALA A 131 6.30 3.53 10.00
C ALA A 131 7.17 2.81 11.05
N VAL A 132 8.42 2.49 10.69
CA VAL A 132 9.38 1.86 11.61
C VAL A 132 9.70 2.78 12.79
N GLU A 133 9.99 4.06 12.53
CA GLU A 133 10.27 5.05 13.58
C GLU A 133 9.09 5.18 14.56
N GLN A 134 7.87 5.23 14.05
CA GLN A 134 6.68 5.28 14.90
C GLN A 134 6.49 3.99 15.71
N ALA A 135 6.72 2.81 15.10
CA ALA A 135 6.64 1.54 15.82
C ALA A 135 7.67 1.45 16.96
N LEU A 136 8.89 1.97 16.73
CA LEU A 136 9.93 2.08 17.75
C LEU A 136 9.54 3.05 18.87
N GLU A 137 8.94 4.19 18.54
CA GLU A 137 8.50 5.20 19.51
C GLU A 137 7.35 4.68 20.37
N ASP A 138 6.34 4.08 19.74
CA ASP A 138 5.16 3.55 20.42
C ASP A 138 5.42 2.14 21.05
N ASN A 139 6.63 1.58 20.87
CA ASN A 139 7.03 0.25 21.31
C ASN A 139 6.02 -0.84 20.91
N CYS A 140 5.64 -0.87 19.64
CA CYS A 140 4.60 -1.74 19.09
C CYS A 140 5.06 -2.44 17.79
N PRO A 141 4.37 -3.51 17.35
CA PRO A 141 4.68 -4.18 16.09
C PRO A 141 4.38 -3.32 14.87
N LEU A 142 5.08 -3.64 13.76
CA LEU A 142 4.79 -3.14 12.42
C LEU A 142 4.26 -4.27 11.55
N ILE A 143 3.12 -4.04 10.88
CA ILE A 143 2.54 -4.96 9.89
C ILE A 143 2.61 -4.29 8.51
N CYS A 144 3.13 -4.99 7.50
CA CYS A 144 3.19 -4.46 6.14
C CYS A 144 2.55 -5.41 5.13
N PHE A 145 1.53 -4.94 4.42
CA PHE A 145 0.89 -5.64 3.31
C PHE A 145 1.55 -5.21 2.00
N SER A 146 2.34 -6.07 1.41
CA SER A 146 3.06 -5.79 0.18
C SER A 146 2.26 -6.18 -1.05
N ALA A 147 2.07 -5.22 -1.97
CA ALA A 147 1.50 -5.42 -3.30
C ALA A 147 2.27 -4.55 -4.29
N SER A 148 3.29 -5.10 -4.98
CA SER A 148 4.24 -4.28 -5.74
C SER A 148 4.86 -5.03 -6.90
N GLY A 149 4.99 -4.34 -8.03
CA GLY A 149 5.82 -4.76 -9.17
C GLY A 149 7.33 -4.59 -8.95
N GLY A 150 7.78 -3.93 -7.87
CA GLY A 150 9.18 -3.73 -7.52
C GLY A 150 9.63 -2.28 -7.48
N ALA A 151 10.93 -2.03 -7.75
CA ALA A 151 11.50 -0.69 -7.73
C ALA A 151 10.97 0.19 -8.87
N ARG A 152 10.66 1.45 -8.58
CA ARG A 152 10.12 2.42 -9.55
C ARG A 152 11.20 2.87 -10.53
N MET A 153 11.08 2.45 -11.78
CA MET A 153 12.06 2.71 -12.84
C MET A 153 12.31 4.21 -13.06
N GLN A 154 11.26 5.02 -12.94
CA GLN A 154 11.33 6.48 -13.22
C GLN A 154 12.17 7.26 -12.20
N GLU A 155 12.48 6.67 -11.04
CA GLU A 155 13.35 7.24 -10.03
C GLU A 155 14.77 6.60 -10.05
N ALA A 156 15.02 5.70 -10.98
CA ALA A 156 16.32 5.06 -11.24
C ALA A 156 17.01 4.57 -9.95
N LEU A 157 18.27 4.95 -9.72
CA LEU A 157 19.07 4.55 -8.55
C LEU A 157 18.39 4.91 -7.23
N MET A 158 17.62 6.01 -7.16
CA MET A 158 16.93 6.42 -5.94
C MET A 158 15.92 5.38 -5.47
N SER A 159 15.24 4.70 -6.40
CA SER A 159 14.35 3.57 -6.07
C SER A 159 15.12 2.39 -5.47
N LEU A 160 16.27 2.05 -6.03
CA LEU A 160 17.09 0.94 -5.52
C LEU A 160 17.67 1.25 -4.13
N MET A 161 18.04 2.50 -3.87
CA MET A 161 18.52 2.92 -2.56
C MET A 161 17.48 2.80 -1.44
N GLN A 162 16.19 2.71 -1.81
CA GLN A 162 15.13 2.44 -0.80
C GLN A 162 15.26 1.03 -0.20
N MET A 163 15.80 0.05 -0.93
CA MET A 163 16.07 -1.29 -0.41
C MET A 163 17.01 -1.23 0.79
N ALA A 164 18.14 -0.55 0.65
CA ALA A 164 19.10 -0.36 1.74
C ALA A 164 18.50 0.45 2.91
N LYS A 165 17.77 1.52 2.59
CA LYS A 165 17.15 2.41 3.57
C LYS A 165 16.11 1.69 4.43
N THR A 166 15.23 0.91 3.84
CA THR A 166 14.18 0.16 4.55
C THR A 166 14.77 -1.01 5.34
N SER A 167 15.77 -1.70 4.81
CA SER A 167 16.49 -2.76 5.52
C SER A 167 17.22 -2.24 6.75
N ALA A 168 17.88 -1.09 6.64
CA ALA A 168 18.54 -0.45 7.78
C ALA A 168 17.55 0.00 8.86
N ALA A 169 16.33 0.40 8.48
CA ALA A 169 15.28 0.73 9.42
C ALA A 169 14.79 -0.52 10.18
N LEU A 170 14.54 -1.63 9.47
CA LEU A 170 14.14 -2.90 10.10
C LEU A 170 15.19 -3.46 11.06
N ALA A 171 16.48 -3.29 10.76
CA ALA A 171 17.54 -3.70 11.67
C ALA A 171 17.39 -3.06 13.08
N LYS A 172 16.93 -1.79 13.14
CA LYS A 172 16.64 -1.13 14.42
C LYS A 172 15.47 -1.75 15.18
N MET A 173 14.44 -2.24 14.47
CA MET A 173 13.34 -2.98 15.12
C MET A 173 13.85 -4.30 15.69
N GLN A 174 14.69 -5.03 14.95
CA GLN A 174 15.31 -6.26 15.38
C GLN A 174 16.15 -6.05 16.66
N GLU A 175 16.98 -5.02 16.70
CA GLU A 175 17.78 -4.65 17.88
C GLU A 175 16.92 -4.36 19.12
N ARG A 176 15.72 -3.83 18.92
CA ARG A 176 14.74 -3.54 19.97
C ARG A 176 13.84 -4.73 20.30
N GLY A 177 13.93 -5.84 19.56
CA GLY A 177 13.08 -7.01 19.73
C GLY A 177 11.60 -6.76 19.39
N LEU A 178 11.31 -5.80 18.54
CA LEU A 178 9.95 -5.50 18.10
C LEU A 178 9.58 -6.30 16.84
N PRO A 179 8.39 -6.94 16.81
CA PRO A 179 7.99 -7.77 15.68
C PRO A 179 7.73 -6.95 14.43
N TYR A 180 8.24 -7.42 13.29
CA TYR A 180 7.83 -7.00 11.97
C TYR A 180 7.10 -8.15 11.26
N ILE A 181 5.84 -7.94 10.90
CA ILE A 181 4.99 -8.92 10.22
C ILE A 181 4.83 -8.51 8.77
N SER A 182 5.41 -9.28 7.87
CA SER A 182 5.26 -9.07 6.43
C SER A 182 4.17 -9.96 5.88
N VAL A 183 3.15 -9.35 5.27
CA VAL A 183 2.06 -10.04 4.58
C VAL A 183 2.25 -9.85 3.08
N LEU A 184 2.60 -10.94 2.38
CA LEU A 184 2.78 -10.94 0.94
C LEU A 184 1.43 -11.08 0.25
N THR A 185 1.10 -10.13 -0.62
CA THR A 185 -0.10 -10.23 -1.48
C THR A 185 0.31 -10.26 -2.96
N ASP A 186 -0.63 -10.59 -3.84
CA ASP A 186 -0.39 -10.71 -5.27
C ASP A 186 -0.51 -9.34 -5.99
N PRO A 187 0.56 -8.92 -6.73
CA PRO A 187 1.91 -9.46 -6.78
C PRO A 187 2.86 -8.82 -5.74
N THR A 188 3.88 -9.54 -5.30
CA THR A 188 5.02 -8.94 -4.57
C THR A 188 6.31 -9.35 -5.24
N MET A 189 6.99 -8.41 -5.93
CA MET A 189 8.07 -8.70 -6.87
C MET A 189 9.25 -7.73 -6.73
N GLY A 190 10.35 -8.07 -7.40
CA GLY A 190 11.50 -7.19 -7.64
C GLY A 190 12.14 -6.63 -6.37
N GLY A 191 12.45 -5.32 -6.36
CA GLY A 191 13.10 -4.66 -5.24
C GLY A 191 12.35 -4.68 -3.92
N VAL A 192 11.01 -4.80 -3.94
CA VAL A 192 10.20 -4.91 -2.72
C VAL A 192 10.35 -6.30 -2.11
N SER A 193 10.25 -7.37 -2.91
CA SER A 193 10.50 -8.73 -2.44
C SER A 193 11.95 -8.95 -2.00
N ALA A 194 12.91 -8.35 -2.70
CA ALA A 194 14.34 -8.44 -2.38
C ALA A 194 14.78 -7.53 -1.20
N SER A 195 13.85 -6.90 -0.49
CA SER A 195 14.11 -6.06 0.67
C SER A 195 13.09 -6.34 1.80
N PHE A 196 12.41 -5.33 2.28
CA PHE A 196 11.57 -5.42 3.48
C PHE A 196 10.42 -6.44 3.39
N ALA A 197 9.92 -6.79 2.20
CA ALA A 197 8.84 -7.77 2.10
C ALA A 197 9.27 -9.20 2.50
N MET A 198 10.54 -9.56 2.34
CA MET A 198 11.07 -10.89 2.72
C MET A 198 11.88 -10.87 4.03
N TRP A 199 11.95 -9.73 4.69
CA TRP A 199 12.68 -9.55 5.95
C TRP A 199 11.72 -9.53 7.14
N ALA A 200 10.97 -10.62 7.33
CA ALA A 200 10.20 -10.81 8.56
C ALA A 200 11.15 -11.07 9.75
N ILE A 201 10.87 -10.42 10.87
CA ILE A 201 11.64 -10.51 12.11
C ILE A 201 10.70 -11.00 13.22
#